data_2a18afbb6b9cafd803c03e3db80ef501
#
_entry.id   2a18afbb6b9cafd803c03e3db80ef501
#
_cell.length_a   1.000
_cell.length_b   1.000
_cell.length_c   1.000
_cell.angle_alpha   90.00
_cell.angle_beta   90.00
_cell.angle_gamma   90.00
#
_symmetry.space_group_name_H-M   'P 1'
#
loop_
_entity.id
_entity.type
_entity.pdbx_description
1 polymer ?
#
loop_
_entity_poly.entity_id
_entity_poly.type
_entity_poly.pdbx_seq_one_letter_code
_entity_poly.pdbx_strand_id
1 'polypeptide(L)'
;MRNYSLNPTEENAYKLLRENPIQRNEYVFQFVRLLTHMEDNCYSVALNGDWGSGKTFFVKQVKLILDAHNPQFHMKDETRREIQTLYKADEKPNSYATVYYDAWTYDNHDDPILSLVYAASQSGQKADLSDSPSHVLEAAAAVFDAFTGKNLTS
;
A
#
# COMPACT_ATOMS: atom_id res chain seq x y z
N MET A 1 15.97 7.40 26.04
CA MET A 1 14.70 6.79 25.59
C MET A 1 14.44 7.28 24.19
N ARG A 2 14.30 6.41 23.17
CA ARG A 2 14.02 6.85 21.79
C ARG A 2 12.54 7.27 21.72
N ASN A 3 12.29 8.50 21.30
CA ASN A 3 10.92 8.98 21.10
C ASN A 3 10.42 8.51 19.73
N TYR A 4 9.40 7.66 19.73
CA TYR A 4 8.66 7.29 18.52
C TYR A 4 7.43 8.18 18.38
N SER A 5 7.26 8.76 17.22
CA SER A 5 6.04 9.50 16.89
C SER A 5 4.88 8.54 16.71
N LEU A 6 3.74 8.84 17.33
CA LEU A 6 2.50 8.07 17.17
C LEU A 6 1.74 8.45 15.89
N ASN A 7 2.21 9.46 15.15
CA ASN A 7 1.62 9.83 13.87
C ASN A 7 1.99 8.79 12.80
N PRO A 8 1.03 8.11 12.16
CA PRO A 8 1.28 7.05 11.20
C PRO A 8 1.65 7.58 9.81
N THR A 9 2.72 8.38 9.71
CA THR A 9 3.31 8.79 8.44
C THR A 9 4.08 7.63 7.79
N GLU A 10 4.35 7.72 6.49
CA GLU A 10 5.20 6.72 5.80
C GLU A 10 6.61 6.66 6.41
N GLU A 11 7.18 7.82 6.76
CA GLU A 11 8.49 7.92 7.41
C GLU A 11 8.51 7.19 8.77
N ASN A 12 7.49 7.42 9.60
CA ASN A 12 7.40 6.75 10.90
C ASN A 12 7.12 5.24 10.74
N ALA A 13 6.33 4.83 9.76
CA ALA A 13 6.10 3.42 9.46
C ALA A 13 7.40 2.73 8.99
N TYR A 14 8.18 3.38 8.14
CA TYR A 14 9.50 2.91 7.73
C TYR A 14 10.47 2.79 8.91
N LYS A 15 10.54 3.83 9.77
CA LYS A 15 11.39 3.80 10.96
C LYS A 15 11.04 2.65 11.90
N LEU A 16 9.74 2.41 12.14
CA LEU A 16 9.29 1.29 12.96
C LEU A 16 9.61 -0.07 12.32
N LEU A 17 9.49 -0.20 11.00
CA LEU A 17 9.86 -1.40 10.28
C LEU A 17 11.37 -1.68 10.41
N ARG A 18 12.21 -0.67 10.24
CA ARG A 18 13.66 -0.78 10.32
C ARG A 18 14.15 -1.10 11.74
N GLU A 19 13.65 -0.40 12.74
CA GLU A 19 14.10 -0.51 14.12
C GLU A 19 13.44 -1.65 14.90
N ASN A 20 12.26 -2.09 14.45
CA ASN A 20 11.46 -3.17 15.06
C ASN A 20 11.35 -3.12 16.60
N PRO A 21 11.04 -1.96 17.19
CA PRO A 21 11.14 -1.76 18.65
C PRO A 21 10.16 -2.62 19.45
N ILE A 22 9.07 -3.03 18.83
CA ILE A 22 8.00 -3.86 19.43
C ILE A 22 7.98 -5.30 18.90
N GLN A 23 9.00 -5.69 18.12
CA GLN A 23 9.20 -7.04 17.58
C GLN A 23 8.00 -7.58 16.79
N ARG A 24 7.34 -6.71 16.00
CA ARG A 24 6.14 -7.07 15.20
C ARG A 24 6.41 -7.32 13.72
N ASN A 25 7.65 -7.16 13.26
CA ASN A 25 7.97 -7.33 11.84
C ASN A 25 7.57 -8.70 11.30
N GLU A 26 7.71 -9.76 12.11
CA GLU A 26 7.35 -11.11 11.68
C GLU A 26 5.86 -11.21 11.28
N TYR A 27 4.96 -10.58 12.02
CA TYR A 27 3.53 -10.55 11.66
C TYR A 27 3.28 -9.78 10.37
N VAL A 28 4.01 -8.68 10.15
CA VAL A 28 3.94 -7.91 8.90
C VAL A 28 4.42 -8.78 7.74
N PHE A 29 5.55 -9.47 7.91
CA PHE A 29 6.14 -10.33 6.88
C PHE A 29 5.24 -11.54 6.54
N GLN A 30 4.67 -12.19 7.54
CA GLN A 30 3.71 -13.28 7.34
C GLN A 30 2.47 -12.79 6.59
N PHE A 31 1.98 -11.60 6.90
CA PHE A 31 0.85 -11.03 6.20
C PHE A 31 1.17 -10.67 4.74
N VAL A 32 2.36 -10.13 4.47
CA VAL A 32 2.82 -9.90 3.10
C VAL A 32 2.91 -11.22 2.34
N ARG A 33 3.50 -12.27 2.95
CA ARG A 33 3.54 -13.62 2.34
C ARG A 33 2.15 -14.13 2.03
N LEU A 34 1.21 -14.00 2.96
CA LEU A 34 -0.18 -14.40 2.73
C LEU A 34 -0.75 -13.69 1.50
N LEU A 35 -0.62 -12.36 1.40
CA LEU A 35 -1.13 -11.59 0.27
C LEU A 35 -0.48 -11.99 -1.06
N THR A 36 0.83 -12.24 -1.06
CA THR A 36 1.60 -12.56 -2.28
C THR A 36 1.40 -14.01 -2.76
N HIS A 37 0.84 -14.89 -1.91
CA HIS A 37 0.51 -16.28 -2.27
C HIS A 37 -0.98 -16.48 -2.56
N MET A 38 -1.80 -15.43 -2.43
CA MET A 38 -3.20 -15.50 -2.88
C MET A 38 -3.22 -15.61 -4.40
N GLU A 39 -4.01 -16.57 -4.92
CA GLU A 39 -4.26 -16.69 -6.36
C GLU A 39 -4.96 -15.43 -6.89
N ASP A 40 -4.95 -15.23 -8.22
CA ASP A 40 -5.49 -14.03 -8.91
C ASP A 40 -7.03 -13.88 -8.78
N ASN A 41 -7.53 -13.92 -7.56
CA ASN A 41 -8.92 -13.71 -7.22
C ASN A 41 -9.08 -12.42 -6.40
N CYS A 42 -10.25 -11.79 -6.48
CA CYS A 42 -10.57 -10.64 -5.64
C CYS A 42 -10.80 -11.10 -4.19
N TYR A 43 -9.94 -10.65 -3.27
CA TYR A 43 -10.07 -10.93 -1.85
C TYR A 43 -10.32 -9.65 -1.06
N SER A 44 -11.13 -9.75 -0.03
CA SER A 44 -11.26 -8.72 1.00
C SER A 44 -10.67 -9.24 2.30
N VAL A 45 -9.74 -8.50 2.89
CA VAL A 45 -9.12 -8.85 4.16
C VAL A 45 -9.42 -7.77 5.18
N ALA A 46 -10.01 -8.14 6.32
CA ALA A 46 -10.31 -7.23 7.42
C ALA A 46 -9.27 -7.38 8.54
N LEU A 47 -8.59 -6.27 8.89
CA LEU A 47 -7.73 -6.20 10.06
C LEU A 47 -8.51 -5.63 11.24
N ASN A 48 -8.85 -6.49 12.20
CA ASN A 48 -9.57 -6.10 13.40
C ASN A 48 -8.63 -5.90 14.59
N GLY A 49 -9.01 -5.02 15.52
CA GLY A 49 -8.26 -4.74 16.76
C GLY A 49 -8.73 -3.44 17.39
N ASP A 50 -8.38 -3.24 18.66
CA ASP A 50 -8.78 -2.08 19.43
C ASP A 50 -8.25 -0.76 18.84
N TRP A 51 -8.90 0.34 19.22
CA TRP A 51 -8.40 1.67 18.86
C TRP A 51 -6.99 1.87 19.45
N GLY A 52 -6.08 2.42 18.64
CA GLY A 52 -4.69 2.62 19.07
C GLY A 52 -3.79 1.38 19.01
N SER A 53 -4.28 0.21 18.60
CA SER A 53 -3.48 -1.04 18.49
C SER A 53 -2.41 -1.02 17.40
N GLY A 54 -2.34 0.04 16.58
CA GLY A 54 -1.33 0.21 15.53
C GLY A 54 -1.73 -0.34 14.17
N LYS A 55 -3.02 -0.58 13.90
CA LYS A 55 -3.51 -1.08 12.59
C LYS A 55 -3.01 -0.25 11.40
N THR A 56 -3.08 1.07 11.51
CA THR A 56 -2.63 1.98 10.45
C THR A 56 -1.13 1.85 10.18
N PHE A 57 -0.31 1.71 11.22
CA PHE A 57 1.12 1.44 11.05
C PHE A 57 1.37 0.10 10.36
N PHE A 58 0.64 -0.94 10.78
CA PHE A 58 0.73 -2.27 10.19
C PHE A 58 0.44 -2.23 8.69
N VAL A 59 -0.69 -1.63 8.28
CA VAL A 59 -1.09 -1.50 6.87
C VAL A 59 -0.05 -0.70 6.06
N LYS A 60 0.46 0.40 6.63
CA LYS A 60 1.51 1.20 5.98
C LYS A 60 2.84 0.45 5.85
N GLN A 61 3.20 -0.39 6.82
CA GLN A 61 4.40 -1.24 6.72
C GLN A 61 4.24 -2.31 5.63
N VAL A 62 3.06 -2.95 5.54
CA VAL A 62 2.73 -3.88 4.44
C VAL A 62 2.87 -3.18 3.09
N LYS A 63 2.24 -2.01 2.94
CA LYS A 63 2.34 -1.20 1.72
C LYS A 63 3.80 -0.90 1.37
N LEU A 64 4.61 -0.44 2.32
CA LEU A 64 6.03 -0.13 2.09
C LEU A 64 6.82 -1.34 1.56
N ILE A 65 6.54 -2.53 2.05
CA ILE A 65 7.20 -3.75 1.58
C ILE A 65 6.79 -4.07 0.14
N LEU A 66 5.49 -4.01 -0.17
CA LEU A 66 4.98 -4.25 -1.52
C LEU A 66 5.54 -3.23 -2.52
N ASP A 67 5.55 -1.95 -2.16
CA ASP A 67 6.12 -0.86 -2.96
C ASP A 67 7.61 -1.05 -3.22
N ALA A 68 8.37 -1.50 -2.21
CA ALA A 68 9.80 -1.74 -2.35
C ALA A 68 10.12 -2.88 -3.33
N HIS A 69 9.19 -3.83 -3.51
CA HIS A 69 9.33 -4.94 -4.45
C HIS A 69 8.72 -4.62 -5.83
N ASN A 70 8.01 -3.51 -5.98
CA ASN A 70 7.53 -3.03 -7.27
C ASN A 70 8.59 -2.12 -7.93
N PRO A 71 9.21 -2.53 -9.05
CA PRO A 71 10.23 -1.72 -9.73
C PRO A 71 9.68 -0.42 -10.32
N GLN A 72 8.38 -0.36 -10.62
CA GLN A 72 7.72 0.82 -11.17
C GLN A 72 7.38 1.86 -10.09
N PHE A 73 7.39 1.47 -8.80
CA PHE A 73 7.12 2.40 -7.73
C PHE A 73 8.32 3.30 -7.47
N HIS A 74 8.11 4.61 -7.45
CA HIS A 74 9.20 5.56 -7.21
C HIS A 74 9.58 5.61 -5.71
N MET A 75 10.72 5.05 -5.38
CA MET A 75 11.28 5.02 -4.01
C MET A 75 12.79 5.25 -4.10
N LYS A 76 13.37 5.91 -3.08
CA LYS A 76 14.84 6.06 -2.97
C LYS A 76 15.50 4.69 -2.94
N ASP A 77 16.53 4.50 -3.75
CA ASP A 77 17.24 3.20 -3.88
C ASP A 77 17.77 2.65 -2.55
N GLU A 78 18.27 3.53 -1.68
CA GLU A 78 18.74 3.15 -0.35
C GLU A 78 17.61 2.54 0.49
N THR A 79 16.47 3.23 0.57
CA THR A 79 15.28 2.77 1.29
C THR A 79 14.77 1.44 0.73
N ARG A 80 14.73 1.31 -0.61
CA ARG A 80 14.33 0.09 -1.30
C ARG A 80 15.21 -1.08 -0.90
N ARG A 81 16.53 -0.92 -0.95
CA ARG A 81 17.50 -1.97 -0.59
C ARG A 81 17.40 -2.38 0.87
N GLU A 82 17.21 -1.41 1.78
CA GLU A 82 17.03 -1.71 3.20
C GLU A 82 15.76 -2.54 3.43
N ILE A 83 14.63 -2.15 2.86
CA ILE A 83 13.37 -2.89 3.00
C ILE A 83 13.49 -4.30 2.40
N GLN A 84 14.09 -4.45 1.21
CA GLN A 84 14.32 -5.74 0.57
C GLN A 84 15.30 -6.63 1.34
N THR A 85 16.19 -6.03 2.13
CA THR A 85 17.09 -6.77 3.04
C THR A 85 16.36 -7.25 4.29
N LEU A 86 15.43 -6.42 4.82
CA LEU A 86 14.61 -6.77 5.99
C LEU A 86 13.59 -7.87 5.65
N TYR A 87 12.95 -7.74 4.50
CA TYR A 87 12.01 -8.73 3.98
C TYR A 87 12.57 -9.37 2.72
N LYS A 88 13.06 -10.59 2.87
CA LYS A 88 13.50 -11.42 1.74
C LYS A 88 12.29 -12.19 1.23
N ALA A 89 11.82 -11.83 0.05
CA ALA A 89 10.79 -12.63 -0.62
C ALA A 89 11.41 -13.96 -1.07
N ASP A 90 10.74 -15.07 -0.77
CA ASP A 90 11.19 -16.41 -1.17
C ASP A 90 11.13 -16.61 -2.69
N GLU A 91 10.20 -15.91 -3.35
CA GLU A 91 10.07 -15.80 -4.81
C GLU A 91 10.00 -14.32 -5.19
N LYS A 92 10.27 -13.99 -6.47
CA LYS A 92 10.06 -12.62 -6.96
C LYS A 92 8.59 -12.28 -6.76
N PRO A 93 8.22 -11.39 -5.83
CA PRO A 93 6.83 -11.02 -5.65
C PRO A 93 6.34 -10.41 -6.96
N ASN A 94 5.14 -10.76 -7.37
CA ASN A 94 4.46 -10.07 -8.44
C ASN A 94 4.47 -8.57 -8.13
N SER A 95 4.65 -7.73 -9.15
CA SER A 95 4.63 -6.28 -8.98
C SER A 95 3.21 -5.86 -8.62
N TYR A 96 2.97 -5.58 -7.34
CA TYR A 96 1.69 -5.06 -6.88
C TYR A 96 1.66 -3.54 -6.97
N ALA A 97 0.62 -2.99 -7.58
CA ALA A 97 0.30 -1.58 -7.44
C ALA A 97 -0.51 -1.39 -6.15
N THR A 98 -0.02 -0.53 -5.25
CA THR A 98 -0.67 -0.30 -3.97
C THR A 98 -1.39 1.04 -3.94
N VAL A 99 -2.62 1.06 -3.43
CA VAL A 99 -3.39 2.28 -3.17
C VAL A 99 -3.70 2.36 -1.69
N TYR A 100 -3.33 3.46 -1.04
CA TYR A 100 -3.73 3.73 0.32
C TYR A 100 -4.86 4.75 0.32
N TYR A 101 -6.02 4.33 0.79
CA TYR A 101 -7.19 5.18 0.95
C TYR A 101 -7.51 5.34 2.43
N ASP A 102 -7.52 6.59 2.91
CA ASP A 102 -7.89 6.94 4.28
C ASP A 102 -9.26 7.61 4.27
N ALA A 103 -10.30 6.86 4.65
CA ALA A 103 -11.67 7.34 4.64
C ALA A 103 -11.89 8.59 5.51
N TRP A 104 -11.12 8.75 6.60
CA TRP A 104 -11.21 9.95 7.44
C TRP A 104 -10.70 11.21 6.76
N THR A 105 -9.65 11.07 5.94
CA THR A 105 -9.10 12.20 5.17
C THR A 105 -10.06 12.67 4.09
N TYR A 106 -10.85 11.74 3.54
CA TYR A 106 -11.77 12.00 2.42
C TYR A 106 -13.24 12.10 2.85
N ASP A 107 -13.54 12.15 4.16
CA ASP A 107 -14.91 12.17 4.72
C ASP A 107 -15.73 13.41 4.28
N ASN A 108 -15.07 14.48 3.86
CA ASN A 108 -15.73 15.70 3.38
C ASN A 108 -16.08 15.69 1.87
N HIS A 109 -15.83 14.59 1.19
CA HIS A 109 -16.19 14.45 -0.23
C HIS A 109 -17.59 13.83 -0.37
N ASP A 110 -18.47 14.48 -1.14
CA ASP A 110 -19.85 14.03 -1.36
C ASP A 110 -19.94 12.68 -2.09
N ASP A 111 -18.86 12.26 -2.78
CA ASP A 111 -18.80 11.01 -3.52
C ASP A 111 -17.60 10.15 -3.09
N PRO A 112 -17.84 9.04 -2.35
CA PRO A 112 -16.78 8.12 -1.92
C PRO A 112 -16.07 7.43 -3.10
N ILE A 113 -16.75 7.19 -4.20
CA ILE A 113 -16.17 6.53 -5.39
C ILE A 113 -15.17 7.48 -6.05
N LEU A 114 -15.54 8.74 -6.21
CA LEU A 114 -14.66 9.75 -6.78
C LEU A 114 -13.40 9.95 -5.93
N SER A 115 -13.54 9.98 -4.60
CA SER A 115 -12.41 10.11 -3.69
C SER A 115 -11.47 8.90 -3.73
N LEU A 116 -12.01 7.69 -3.92
CA LEU A 116 -11.22 6.47 -4.09
C LEU A 116 -10.47 6.48 -5.43
N VAL A 117 -11.13 6.87 -6.51
CA VAL A 117 -10.50 7.05 -7.84
C VAL A 117 -9.39 8.09 -7.77
N TYR A 118 -9.61 9.20 -7.08
CA TYR A 118 -8.59 10.21 -6.85
C TYR A 118 -7.39 9.65 -6.07
N ALA A 119 -7.63 8.92 -4.98
CA ALA A 119 -6.56 8.27 -4.22
C ALA A 119 -5.77 7.27 -5.09
N ALA A 120 -6.45 6.50 -5.93
CA ALA A 120 -5.82 5.57 -6.87
C ALA A 120 -4.97 6.31 -7.90
N SER A 121 -5.47 7.40 -8.47
CA SER A 121 -4.73 8.23 -9.42
C SER A 121 -3.46 8.84 -8.79
N GLN A 122 -3.52 9.24 -7.52
CA GLN A 122 -2.36 9.78 -6.81
C GLN A 122 -1.31 8.71 -6.47
N SER A 123 -1.70 7.48 -6.23
CA SER A 123 -0.77 6.40 -5.87
C SER A 123 0.03 5.86 -7.07
N GLY A 124 -0.56 5.88 -8.27
CA GLY A 124 0.13 5.55 -9.52
C GLY A 124 1.08 6.65 -10.01
N GLN A 125 0.95 7.85 -9.49
CA GLN A 125 1.50 9.09 -10.06
C GLN A 125 2.91 9.46 -9.67
N LYS A 126 3.65 8.64 -8.98
CA LYS A 126 5.10 8.88 -8.91
C LYS A 126 5.85 8.42 -10.17
N ALA A 127 5.15 7.88 -11.16
CA ALA A 127 5.64 7.70 -12.52
C ALA A 127 5.01 8.79 -13.38
N ASP A 128 5.79 9.84 -13.73
CA ASP A 128 5.54 10.89 -14.73
C ASP A 128 4.08 11.10 -15.21
N LEU A 129 3.31 11.89 -14.48
CA LEU A 129 2.01 12.39 -14.91
C LEU A 129 2.11 13.64 -15.78
N SER A 130 3.15 13.73 -16.56
CA SER A 130 3.21 14.90 -17.45
C SER A 130 2.24 14.85 -18.62
N ASP A 131 1.66 13.68 -18.99
CA ASP A 131 1.19 13.61 -20.36
C ASP A 131 -0.17 12.97 -20.68
N SER A 132 -1.06 12.59 -19.78
CA SER A 132 -2.42 12.27 -20.32
C SER A 132 -3.54 12.05 -19.28
N PRO A 133 -4.74 12.59 -19.54
CA PRO A 133 -5.97 12.24 -18.83
C PRO A 133 -6.35 10.76 -18.91
N SER A 134 -5.78 10.02 -19.87
CA SER A 134 -6.01 8.59 -20.08
C SER A 134 -5.57 7.72 -18.91
N HIS A 135 -4.45 8.02 -18.25
CA HIS A 135 -3.97 7.22 -17.11
C HIS A 135 -4.83 7.35 -15.86
N VAL A 136 -5.49 8.49 -15.66
CA VAL A 136 -6.47 8.64 -14.58
C VAL A 136 -7.70 7.77 -14.86
N LEU A 137 -8.10 7.70 -16.13
CA LEU A 137 -9.24 6.89 -16.57
C LEU A 137 -8.92 5.39 -16.47
N GLU A 138 -7.70 4.98 -16.82
CA GLU A 138 -7.22 3.59 -16.68
C GLU A 138 -7.12 3.18 -15.21
N ALA A 139 -6.59 4.04 -14.34
CA ALA A 139 -6.56 3.78 -12.90
C ALA A 139 -7.98 3.71 -12.31
N ALA A 140 -8.88 4.57 -12.74
CA ALA A 140 -10.29 4.54 -12.35
C ALA A 140 -10.98 3.27 -12.84
N ALA A 141 -10.73 2.85 -14.08
CA ALA A 141 -11.26 1.61 -14.64
C ALA A 141 -10.73 0.38 -13.88
N ALA A 142 -9.44 0.34 -13.58
CA ALA A 142 -8.83 -0.75 -12.81
C ALA A 142 -9.43 -0.87 -11.39
N VAL A 143 -9.67 0.27 -10.73
CA VAL A 143 -10.35 0.29 -9.42
C VAL A 143 -11.80 -0.18 -9.56
N PHE A 144 -12.52 0.29 -10.57
CA PHE A 144 -13.89 -0.12 -10.83
C PHE A 144 -14.00 -1.60 -11.18
N ASP A 145 -13.11 -2.13 -12.00
CA ASP A 145 -13.04 -3.54 -12.35
C ASP A 145 -12.77 -4.41 -11.12
N ALA A 146 -11.86 -3.98 -10.25
CA ALA A 146 -11.57 -4.67 -8.99
C ALA A 146 -12.79 -4.72 -8.05
N PHE A 147 -13.63 -3.67 -8.03
CA PHE A 147 -14.83 -3.63 -7.20
C PHE A 147 -16.03 -4.36 -7.81
N THR A 148 -16.18 -4.35 -9.12
CA THR A 148 -17.37 -4.88 -9.80
C THR A 148 -17.17 -6.27 -10.37
N GLY A 149 -15.94 -6.75 -10.47
CA GLY A 149 -15.59 -8.01 -11.13
C GLY A 149 -15.90 -8.01 -12.63
N LYS A 150 -16.09 -6.83 -13.23
CA LYS A 150 -16.37 -6.66 -14.66
C LYS A 150 -15.17 -5.96 -15.31
N ASN A 151 -14.62 -6.54 -16.35
CA ASN A 151 -13.58 -5.91 -17.15
C ASN A 151 -14.21 -4.83 -18.05
N LEU A 152 -13.97 -3.55 -17.76
CA LEU A 152 -14.32 -2.42 -18.64
C LEU A 152 -13.31 -2.26 -19.79
N THR A 153 -12.23 -3.00 -19.80
CA THR A 153 -11.13 -2.94 -20.77
C THR A 153 -11.20 -4.00 -21.86
N SER A 154 -12.36 -4.56 -22.13
CA SER A 154 -12.57 -5.48 -23.28
C SER A 154 -13.19 -4.78 -24.46
#